data_5c0c69e2e0cc874041340748d0b45869
#
_entry.id   5c0c69e2e0cc874041340748d0b45869
#
_cell.length_a   1.000
_cell.length_b   1.000
_cell.length_c   1.000
_cell.angle_alpha   90.00
_cell.angle_beta   90.00
_cell.angle_gamma   90.00
#
_symmetry.space_group_name_H-M   'P 1'
#
loop_
_entity.id
_entity.type
_entity.pdbx_description
1 polymer ?
#
loop_
_entity_poly.entity_id
_entity_poly.type
_entity_poly.pdbx_seq_one_letter_code
_entity_poly.pdbx_strand_id
1 'polypeptide(L)'
;MALKRMTPASKSVAKKVATKKAAAKKSAKPLTKTNATKVSVADYLSSLESEQRRDEGKTLVKIFEKATGWKSQMWGPSIIGCGRYSYIYESGHHGDACVVGFSPRKGAVTLYLGAGTPEAQALLAKLGKLKTDGGCIYVNKLADIDLAVLEKFVKVAQTASIKNYKDRDWPVTAI
;
A
#
# COMPACT_ATOMS: atom_id res chain seq x y z
N MET A 1 65.87 -20.47 40.83
CA MET A 1 65.24 -21.68 41.38
C MET A 1 63.94 -21.87 40.60
N ALA A 2 63.96 -22.82 39.73
CA ALA A 2 63.28 -24.09 39.72
C ALA A 2 61.80 -23.92 39.30
N LEU A 3 61.55 -24.26 38.03
CA LEU A 3 60.99 -25.56 37.53
C LEU A 3 59.55 -25.85 37.96
N LYS A 4 58.58 -25.95 37.03
CA LYS A 4 58.23 -27.18 36.31
C LYS A 4 57.04 -26.91 35.39
N ARG A 5 57.18 -27.13 34.15
CA ARG A 5 56.52 -28.03 33.18
C ARG A 5 55.28 -28.76 33.68
N MET A 6 54.19 -28.69 32.85
CA MET A 6 53.68 -29.89 32.15
C MET A 6 52.43 -29.58 31.33
N THR A 7 52.47 -29.72 30.03
CA THR A 7 51.36 -30.16 29.19
C THR A 7 51.14 -31.66 29.42
N PRO A 8 49.99 -32.27 29.11
CA PRO A 8 49.59 -32.52 27.73
C PRO A 8 48.07 -32.71 27.46
N ALA A 9 47.81 -32.93 26.19
CA ALA A 9 46.86 -33.82 25.56
C ALA A 9 45.47 -33.33 25.18
N SER A 10 45.37 -33.02 23.92
CA SER A 10 44.42 -33.42 22.89
C SER A 10 43.23 -34.28 23.33
N LYS A 11 42.01 -33.85 22.92
CA LYS A 11 41.01 -34.76 22.39
C LYS A 11 40.11 -34.04 21.41
N SER A 12 40.27 -34.35 20.15
CA SER A 12 39.36 -34.12 19.03
C SER A 12 38.01 -34.79 19.32
N VAL A 13 36.93 -33.99 19.19
CA VAL A 13 35.61 -34.58 19.01
C VAL A 13 34.96 -33.83 17.83
N ALA A 14 34.99 -34.52 16.71
CA ALA A 14 34.23 -34.22 15.55
C ALA A 14 32.73 -34.25 15.89
N LYS A 15 32.03 -33.11 15.81
CA LYS A 15 30.58 -33.05 16.00
C LYS A 15 29.92 -32.83 14.66
N LYS A 16 29.26 -33.90 14.20
CA LYS A 16 28.44 -34.01 12.99
C LYS A 16 27.64 -32.76 12.70
N VAL A 17 27.83 -32.23 11.50
CA VAL A 17 26.92 -31.26 10.90
C VAL A 17 25.65 -32.00 10.50
N ALA A 18 24.61 -31.80 11.27
CA ALA A 18 23.26 -32.23 10.91
C ALA A 18 22.63 -31.15 10.03
N THR A 19 22.55 -31.42 8.74
CA THR A 19 21.76 -30.64 7.77
C THR A 19 20.28 -30.70 8.15
N LYS A 20 19.81 -29.64 8.79
CA LYS A 20 18.41 -29.49 9.11
C LYS A 20 17.67 -28.99 7.85
N LYS A 21 16.98 -29.94 7.20
CA LYS A 21 16.05 -29.71 6.09
C LYS A 21 15.09 -28.54 6.44
N ALA A 22 15.15 -27.46 5.68
CA ALA A 22 14.23 -26.33 5.83
C ALA A 22 12.81 -26.80 5.50
N ALA A 23 12.00 -26.93 6.52
CA ALA A 23 10.56 -27.12 6.36
C ALA A 23 9.96 -25.86 5.77
N ALA A 24 9.31 -25.98 4.61
CA ALA A 24 8.54 -24.92 3.99
C ALA A 24 7.50 -24.37 4.99
N LYS A 25 7.70 -23.14 5.44
CA LYS A 25 6.72 -22.44 6.26
C LYS A 25 5.46 -22.22 5.41
N LYS A 26 4.35 -22.85 5.80
CA LYS A 26 3.01 -22.52 5.33
C LYS A 26 2.84 -21.01 5.44
N SER A 27 2.49 -20.34 4.32
CA SER A 27 2.22 -18.92 4.27
C SER A 27 1.16 -18.56 5.31
N ALA A 28 1.54 -17.78 6.31
CA ALA A 28 0.62 -17.27 7.30
C ALA A 28 -0.38 -16.32 6.60
N LYS A 29 -1.67 -16.44 6.96
CA LYS A 29 -2.75 -15.59 6.43
C LYS A 29 -2.42 -14.11 6.71
N PRO A 30 -2.54 -13.19 5.73
CA PRO A 30 -2.20 -11.80 5.96
C PRO A 30 -3.06 -11.19 7.08
N LEU A 31 -2.40 -10.50 8.00
CA LEU A 31 -3.00 -9.91 9.21
C LEU A 31 -3.79 -8.60 8.96
N THR A 32 -3.82 -8.10 7.73
CA THR A 32 -4.47 -6.83 7.39
C THR A 32 -5.93 -7.01 6.98
N LYS A 33 -6.80 -6.13 7.50
CA LYS A 33 -8.24 -6.07 7.15
C LYS A 33 -8.52 -5.49 5.75
N THR A 34 -7.50 -5.02 5.03
CA THR A 34 -7.60 -4.30 3.75
C THR A 34 -7.13 -5.14 2.56
N ASN A 35 -7.41 -6.42 2.55
CA ASN A 35 -7.11 -7.27 1.39
C ASN A 35 -8.05 -6.96 0.23
N ALA A 36 -7.60 -7.25 -1.00
CA ALA A 36 -8.43 -7.23 -2.19
C ALA A 36 -9.67 -8.12 -2.01
N THR A 37 -10.84 -7.63 -2.38
CA THR A 37 -12.10 -8.35 -2.27
C THR A 37 -12.71 -8.61 -3.65
N LYS A 38 -13.62 -9.58 -3.73
CA LYS A 38 -14.36 -9.90 -4.96
C LYS A 38 -15.60 -9.02 -5.16
N VAL A 39 -15.85 -8.08 -4.25
CA VAL A 39 -17.00 -7.16 -4.35
C VAL A 39 -16.78 -6.25 -5.54
N SER A 40 -17.82 -6.09 -6.37
CA SER A 40 -17.78 -5.15 -7.49
C SER A 40 -17.72 -3.71 -6.99
N VAL A 41 -16.87 -2.88 -7.60
CA VAL A 41 -16.81 -1.43 -7.32
C VAL A 41 -18.16 -0.77 -7.59
N ALA A 42 -18.86 -1.20 -8.64
CA ALA A 42 -20.18 -0.68 -9.00
C ALA A 42 -21.23 -1.01 -7.92
N ASP A 43 -21.23 -2.25 -7.40
CA ASP A 43 -22.16 -2.69 -6.34
C ASP A 43 -21.89 -1.92 -5.05
N TYR A 44 -20.60 -1.77 -4.69
CA TYR A 44 -20.23 -0.97 -3.52
C TYR A 44 -20.69 0.49 -3.63
N LEU A 45 -20.44 1.14 -4.77
CA LEU A 45 -20.88 2.53 -4.98
C LEU A 45 -22.41 2.64 -4.94
N SER A 46 -23.13 1.67 -5.52
CA SER A 46 -24.59 1.64 -5.50
C SER A 46 -25.16 1.47 -4.10
N SER A 47 -24.44 0.80 -3.21
CA SER A 47 -24.83 0.58 -1.81
C SER A 47 -24.66 1.79 -0.90
N LEU A 48 -23.99 2.86 -1.35
CA LEU A 48 -23.80 4.07 -0.56
C LEU A 48 -25.14 4.82 -0.40
N GLU A 49 -25.46 5.24 0.82
CA GLU A 49 -26.70 5.98 1.13
C GLU A 49 -26.79 7.32 0.41
N SER A 50 -25.65 8.05 0.33
CA SER A 50 -25.59 9.39 -0.27
C SER A 50 -25.44 9.32 -1.78
N GLU A 51 -26.39 9.90 -2.51
CA GLU A 51 -26.32 10.04 -3.97
C GLU A 51 -25.06 10.82 -4.39
N GLN A 52 -24.78 11.93 -3.68
CA GLN A 52 -23.56 12.71 -3.90
C GLN A 52 -22.31 11.80 -3.84
N ARG A 53 -22.22 10.93 -2.83
CA ARG A 53 -21.06 10.02 -2.68
C ARG A 53 -21.01 8.97 -3.76
N ARG A 54 -22.15 8.48 -4.25
CA ARG A 54 -22.20 7.57 -5.40
C ARG A 54 -21.61 8.22 -6.65
N ASP A 55 -22.01 9.44 -6.95
CA ASP A 55 -21.58 10.15 -8.17
C ASP A 55 -20.13 10.63 -8.07
N GLU A 56 -19.71 11.13 -6.91
CA GLU A 56 -18.31 11.45 -6.63
C GLU A 56 -17.43 10.19 -6.76
N GLY A 57 -17.90 9.06 -6.24
CA GLY A 57 -17.21 7.78 -6.37
C GLY A 57 -17.06 7.31 -7.81
N LYS A 58 -18.12 7.40 -8.62
CA LYS A 58 -18.06 7.08 -10.07
C LYS A 58 -17.08 7.99 -10.82
N THR A 59 -17.08 9.28 -10.48
CA THR A 59 -16.16 10.26 -11.06
C THR A 59 -14.71 9.93 -10.72
N LEU A 60 -14.44 9.61 -9.45
CA LEU A 60 -13.11 9.23 -9.00
C LEU A 60 -12.62 7.94 -9.63
N VAL A 61 -13.47 6.92 -9.79
CA VAL A 61 -13.11 5.69 -10.52
C VAL A 61 -12.56 6.03 -11.91
N LYS A 62 -13.29 6.86 -12.67
CA LYS A 62 -12.87 7.27 -14.01
C LYS A 62 -11.52 8.01 -14.00
N ILE A 63 -11.33 8.94 -13.06
CA ILE A 63 -10.09 9.71 -12.92
C ILE A 63 -8.90 8.78 -12.56
N PHE A 64 -9.09 7.90 -11.59
CA PHE A 64 -8.03 6.98 -11.15
C PHE A 64 -7.67 5.97 -12.24
N GLU A 65 -8.64 5.36 -12.90
CA GLU A 65 -8.39 4.42 -14.00
C GLU A 65 -7.71 5.12 -15.19
N LYS A 66 -8.15 6.32 -15.55
CA LYS A 66 -7.53 7.12 -16.63
C LYS A 66 -6.09 7.50 -16.29
N ALA A 67 -5.84 8.00 -15.08
CA ALA A 67 -4.53 8.46 -14.66
C ALA A 67 -3.52 7.31 -14.51
N THR A 68 -3.97 6.15 -14.00
CA THR A 68 -3.10 5.02 -13.71
C THR A 68 -2.96 4.04 -14.88
N GLY A 69 -3.95 3.97 -15.76
CA GLY A 69 -4.08 2.93 -16.78
C GLY A 69 -4.47 1.55 -16.21
N TRP A 70 -4.83 1.47 -14.93
CA TRP A 70 -5.18 0.24 -14.22
C TRP A 70 -6.65 0.24 -13.84
N LYS A 71 -7.25 -0.95 -13.75
CA LYS A 71 -8.62 -1.10 -13.26
C LYS A 71 -8.71 -0.85 -11.76
N SER A 72 -9.87 -0.37 -11.33
CA SER A 72 -10.20 -0.20 -9.92
C SER A 72 -10.78 -1.48 -9.34
N GLN A 73 -10.38 -1.79 -8.11
CA GLN A 73 -10.93 -2.93 -7.37
C GLN A 73 -11.16 -2.55 -5.91
N MET A 74 -12.02 -3.31 -5.24
CA MET A 74 -12.29 -3.13 -3.81
C MET A 74 -11.17 -3.69 -2.93
N TRP A 75 -10.78 -2.91 -1.94
CA TRP A 75 -9.81 -3.25 -0.89
C TRP A 75 -10.47 -3.08 0.48
N GLY A 76 -10.61 -4.20 1.20
CA GLY A 76 -11.39 -4.19 2.43
C GLY A 76 -12.84 -3.74 2.21
N PRO A 77 -13.47 -3.15 3.24
CA PRO A 77 -14.90 -2.84 3.18
C PRO A 77 -15.25 -1.55 2.44
N SER A 78 -14.30 -0.64 2.17
CA SER A 78 -14.64 0.72 1.72
C SER A 78 -13.59 1.44 0.87
N ILE A 79 -12.47 0.79 0.55
CA ILE A 79 -11.42 1.40 -0.26
C ILE A 79 -11.55 0.92 -1.69
N ILE A 80 -11.54 1.85 -2.64
CA ILE A 80 -11.43 1.60 -4.06
C ILE A 80 -10.00 1.97 -4.46
N GLY A 81 -9.25 1.03 -5.03
CA GLY A 81 -7.84 1.24 -5.34
C GLY A 81 -7.40 0.63 -6.64
N CYS A 82 -6.36 1.19 -7.23
CA CYS A 82 -5.72 0.75 -8.46
C CYS A 82 -4.34 0.17 -8.16
N GLY A 83 -4.02 -0.93 -8.87
CA GLY A 83 -2.78 -1.66 -8.69
C GLY A 83 -2.68 -2.35 -7.33
N ARG A 84 -1.71 -3.23 -7.21
CA ARG A 84 -1.43 -4.01 -5.99
C ARG A 84 0.06 -3.99 -5.71
N TYR A 85 0.44 -3.86 -4.46
CA TYR A 85 1.78 -4.17 -4.01
C TYR A 85 1.73 -5.13 -2.82
N SER A 86 2.75 -5.98 -2.72
CA SER A 86 2.90 -6.93 -1.61
C SER A 86 4.06 -6.47 -0.75
N TYR A 87 3.81 -6.23 0.52
CA TYR A 87 4.84 -5.77 1.46
C TYR A 87 5.24 -6.87 2.44
N ILE A 88 6.52 -6.87 2.80
CA ILE A 88 7.07 -7.72 3.85
C ILE A 88 7.99 -6.85 4.70
N TYR A 89 7.65 -6.69 5.97
CA TYR A 89 8.49 -6.00 6.95
C TYR A 89 9.51 -6.95 7.58
N GLU A 90 10.59 -6.42 8.09
CA GLU A 90 11.62 -7.19 8.82
C GLU A 90 11.04 -7.99 9.99
N SER A 91 9.98 -7.50 10.62
CA SER A 91 9.22 -8.20 11.66
C SER A 91 8.48 -9.45 11.16
N GLY A 92 8.51 -9.75 9.85
CA GLY A 92 7.74 -10.83 9.22
C GLY A 92 6.27 -10.50 8.96
N HIS A 93 5.82 -9.28 9.33
CA HIS A 93 4.48 -8.83 8.96
C HIS A 93 4.41 -8.57 7.45
N HIS A 94 3.43 -9.16 6.78
CA HIS A 94 3.26 -9.06 5.33
C HIS A 94 1.80 -8.92 4.95
N GLY A 95 1.55 -8.42 3.75
CA GLY A 95 0.21 -8.28 3.20
C GLY A 95 0.22 -7.60 1.84
N ASP A 96 -0.98 -7.38 1.32
CA ASP A 96 -1.19 -6.70 0.06
C ASP A 96 -1.97 -5.40 0.30
N ALA A 97 -1.69 -4.37 -0.52
CA ALA A 97 -2.47 -3.16 -0.54
C ALA A 97 -2.51 -2.53 -1.94
N CYS A 98 -3.42 -1.57 -2.16
CA CYS A 98 -3.46 -0.81 -3.42
C CYS A 98 -2.32 0.19 -3.49
N VAL A 99 -1.85 0.45 -4.71
CA VAL A 99 -0.78 1.43 -4.96
C VAL A 99 -1.28 2.85 -4.74
N VAL A 100 -2.44 3.17 -5.27
CA VAL A 100 -3.20 4.40 -5.05
C VAL A 100 -4.67 4.07 -4.89
N GLY A 101 -5.42 4.88 -4.16
CA GLY A 101 -6.83 4.60 -3.96
C GLY A 101 -7.58 5.74 -3.29
N PHE A 102 -8.88 5.53 -3.08
CA PHE A 102 -9.76 6.45 -2.38
C PHE A 102 -10.88 5.71 -1.66
N SER A 103 -11.56 6.40 -0.76
CA SER A 103 -12.74 5.89 -0.07
C SER A 103 -13.81 6.99 0.03
N PRO A 104 -14.97 6.81 -0.60
CA PRO A 104 -16.08 7.78 -0.54
C PRO A 104 -16.87 7.59 0.76
N ARG A 105 -16.31 8.06 1.89
CA ARG A 105 -16.95 7.94 3.20
C ARG A 105 -18.04 9.01 3.41
N LYS A 106 -18.97 8.76 4.34
CA LYS A 106 -20.09 9.66 4.65
C LYS A 106 -19.66 11.11 4.93
N GLY A 107 -18.62 11.30 5.75
CA GLY A 107 -18.15 12.64 6.14
C GLY A 107 -17.28 13.34 5.10
N ALA A 108 -16.39 12.60 4.44
CA ALA A 108 -15.46 13.11 3.44
C ALA A 108 -14.97 11.98 2.52
N VAL A 109 -14.56 12.35 1.32
CA VAL A 109 -13.76 11.44 0.49
C VAL A 109 -12.34 11.43 1.04
N THR A 110 -11.82 10.26 1.30
CA THR A 110 -10.42 10.06 1.68
C THR A 110 -9.63 9.62 0.45
N LEU A 111 -8.56 10.33 0.11
CA LEU A 111 -7.65 9.95 -0.96
C LEU A 111 -6.38 9.36 -0.35
N TYR A 112 -5.98 8.20 -0.84
CA TYR A 112 -4.75 7.50 -0.45
C TYR A 112 -3.70 7.71 -1.55
N LEU A 113 -3.11 8.90 -1.55
CA LEU A 113 -2.12 9.35 -2.51
C LEU A 113 -0.87 9.78 -1.75
N GLY A 114 0.26 9.15 -2.03
CA GLY A 114 1.53 9.52 -1.43
C GLY A 114 1.97 10.93 -1.89
N ALA A 115 2.11 11.86 -0.96
CA ALA A 115 2.61 13.21 -1.22
C ALA A 115 4.09 13.38 -0.82
N GLY A 116 4.87 12.31 -0.83
CA GLY A 116 6.26 12.29 -0.36
C GLY A 116 7.29 12.92 -1.31
N THR A 117 6.90 13.31 -2.52
CA THR A 117 7.81 13.95 -3.49
C THR A 117 7.50 15.45 -3.62
N PRO A 118 8.48 16.30 -3.95
CA PRO A 118 8.25 17.73 -4.17
C PRO A 118 7.18 18.03 -5.23
N GLU A 119 7.14 17.22 -6.30
CA GLU A 119 6.14 17.35 -7.36
C GLU A 119 4.73 17.04 -6.84
N ALA A 120 4.57 15.97 -6.07
CA ALA A 120 3.29 15.61 -5.44
C ALA A 120 2.83 16.67 -4.45
N GLN A 121 3.72 17.27 -3.67
CA GLN A 121 3.43 18.37 -2.76
C GLN A 121 2.98 19.63 -3.51
N ALA A 122 3.64 19.96 -4.62
CA ALA A 122 3.25 21.10 -5.45
C ALA A 122 1.86 20.93 -6.07
N LEU A 123 1.47 19.71 -6.44
CA LEU A 123 0.13 19.40 -6.92
C LEU A 123 -0.89 19.44 -5.79
N LEU A 124 -0.54 18.91 -4.62
CA LEU A 124 -1.40 18.96 -3.43
C LEU A 124 -1.75 20.40 -3.04
N ALA A 125 -0.77 21.31 -3.09
CA ALA A 125 -0.97 22.73 -2.79
C ALA A 125 -1.93 23.43 -3.79
N LYS A 126 -2.06 22.92 -5.01
CA LYS A 126 -2.95 23.43 -6.07
C LYS A 126 -4.28 22.69 -6.15
N LEU A 127 -4.47 21.64 -5.37
CA LEU A 127 -5.62 20.75 -5.50
C LEU A 127 -6.92 21.43 -5.09
N GLY A 128 -6.91 22.33 -4.10
CA GLY A 128 -8.07 23.07 -3.63
C GLY A 128 -8.31 22.92 -2.13
N LYS A 129 -9.59 22.94 -1.70
CA LYS A 129 -9.96 22.89 -0.29
C LYS A 129 -9.96 21.45 0.24
N LEU A 130 -9.01 21.15 1.09
CA LEU A 130 -8.80 19.81 1.66
C LEU A 130 -8.21 19.89 3.08
N LYS A 131 -8.16 18.75 3.74
CA LYS A 131 -7.39 18.54 4.99
C LYS A 131 -6.45 17.37 4.80
N THR A 132 -5.30 17.40 5.44
CA THR A 132 -4.34 16.29 5.46
C THR A 132 -4.10 15.85 6.90
N ASP A 133 -4.07 14.53 7.11
CA ASP A 133 -3.73 13.93 8.40
C ASP A 133 -3.18 12.52 8.18
N GLY A 134 -2.07 12.18 8.86
CA GLY A 134 -1.49 10.84 8.84
C GLY A 134 -1.15 10.30 7.45
N GLY A 135 -0.86 11.16 6.47
CA GLY A 135 -0.61 10.78 5.08
C GLY A 135 -1.87 10.55 4.23
N CYS A 136 -3.06 10.76 4.80
CA CYS A 136 -4.34 10.76 4.09
C CYS A 136 -4.76 12.18 3.71
N ILE A 137 -5.48 12.30 2.60
CA ILE A 137 -6.03 13.57 2.11
C ILE A 137 -7.56 13.47 2.18
N TYR A 138 -8.19 14.43 2.84
CA TYR A 138 -9.63 14.46 3.07
C TYR A 138 -10.27 15.62 2.30
N VAL A 139 -11.24 15.29 1.46
CA VAL A 139 -11.98 16.22 0.62
C VAL A 139 -13.47 16.14 0.98
N ASN A 140 -14.06 17.25 1.39
CA ASN A 140 -15.47 17.26 1.79
C ASN A 140 -16.40 17.04 0.58
N LYS A 141 -16.12 17.71 -0.54
CA LYS A 141 -16.86 17.59 -1.81
C LYS A 141 -15.88 17.64 -2.97
N LEU A 142 -16.12 16.88 -4.03
CA LEU A 142 -15.26 16.97 -5.22
C LEU A 142 -15.31 18.36 -5.88
N ALA A 143 -16.41 19.10 -5.72
CA ALA A 143 -16.51 20.48 -6.18
C ALA A 143 -15.53 21.45 -5.48
N ASP A 144 -14.95 21.06 -4.34
CA ASP A 144 -13.99 21.86 -3.59
C ASP A 144 -12.56 21.74 -4.14
N ILE A 145 -12.32 20.85 -5.13
CA ILE A 145 -11.00 20.57 -5.69
C ILE A 145 -10.97 20.60 -7.22
N ASP A 146 -9.80 20.86 -7.78
CA ASP A 146 -9.55 20.79 -9.22
C ASP A 146 -9.32 19.33 -9.66
N LEU A 147 -10.23 18.79 -10.46
CA LEU A 147 -10.16 17.40 -10.93
C LEU A 147 -9.05 17.17 -11.96
N ALA A 148 -8.64 18.20 -12.72
CA ALA A 148 -7.52 18.08 -13.64
C ALA A 148 -6.16 18.02 -12.88
N VAL A 149 -6.06 18.79 -11.80
CA VAL A 149 -4.93 18.69 -10.86
C VAL A 149 -4.92 17.34 -10.17
N LEU A 150 -6.10 16.84 -9.75
CA LEU A 150 -6.23 15.52 -9.13
C LEU A 150 -5.75 14.40 -10.06
N GLU A 151 -6.14 14.42 -11.35
CA GLU A 151 -5.70 13.42 -12.33
C GLU A 151 -4.17 13.38 -12.45
N LYS A 152 -3.52 14.54 -12.55
CA LYS A 152 -2.05 14.64 -12.57
C LYS A 152 -1.45 14.13 -11.26
N PHE A 153 -2.04 14.48 -10.13
CA PHE A 153 -1.57 14.06 -8.82
C PHE A 153 -1.64 12.53 -8.64
N VAL A 154 -2.73 11.89 -9.06
CA VAL A 154 -2.86 10.42 -9.04
C VAL A 154 -1.73 9.76 -9.82
N LYS A 155 -1.40 10.27 -11.02
CA LYS A 155 -0.31 9.75 -11.86
C LYS A 155 1.06 9.92 -11.20
N VAL A 156 1.35 11.08 -10.64
CA VAL A 156 2.61 11.35 -9.92
C VAL A 156 2.72 10.48 -8.68
N ALA A 157 1.65 10.37 -7.89
CA ALA A 157 1.59 9.52 -6.71
C ALA A 157 1.79 8.04 -7.05
N GLN A 158 1.19 7.54 -8.14
CA GLN A 158 1.40 6.19 -8.64
C GLN A 158 2.88 5.95 -8.94
N THR A 159 3.50 6.82 -9.75
CA THR A 159 4.90 6.68 -10.15
C THR A 159 5.83 6.70 -8.96
N ALA A 160 5.64 7.63 -8.02
CA ALA A 160 6.42 7.74 -6.80
C ALA A 160 6.25 6.51 -5.90
N SER A 161 5.02 6.00 -5.76
CA SER A 161 4.73 4.80 -4.97
C SER A 161 5.39 3.56 -5.57
N ILE A 162 5.29 3.36 -6.89
CA ILE A 162 5.94 2.25 -7.59
C ILE A 162 7.46 2.27 -7.38
N LYS A 163 8.08 3.45 -7.49
CA LYS A 163 9.52 3.60 -7.23
C LYS A 163 9.86 3.22 -5.80
N ASN A 164 9.16 3.79 -4.82
CA ASN A 164 9.38 3.50 -3.40
C ASN A 164 9.19 2.01 -3.05
N TYR A 165 8.23 1.33 -3.68
CA TYR A 165 8.02 -0.10 -3.44
C TYR A 165 9.11 -0.96 -4.09
N LYS A 166 9.57 -0.61 -5.29
CA LYS A 166 10.72 -1.27 -5.94
C LYS A 166 12.01 -1.10 -5.14
N ASP A 167 12.25 0.07 -4.58
CA ASP A 167 13.42 0.34 -3.73
C ASP A 167 13.40 -0.49 -2.43
N ARG A 168 12.26 -1.09 -2.09
CA ARG A 168 12.05 -2.00 -0.94
C ARG A 168 11.90 -3.47 -1.34
N ASP A 169 12.13 -3.82 -2.59
CA ASP A 169 11.88 -5.15 -3.14
C ASP A 169 10.43 -5.65 -2.95
N TRP A 170 9.47 -4.73 -2.92
CA TRP A 170 8.05 -5.04 -2.84
C TRP A 170 7.45 -5.17 -4.23
N PRO A 171 6.94 -6.37 -4.62
CA PRO A 171 6.34 -6.57 -5.94
C PRO A 171 5.14 -5.67 -6.17
N VAL A 172 5.07 -5.05 -7.36
CA VAL A 172 3.94 -4.24 -7.81
C VAL A 172 3.34 -4.85 -9.05
N THR A 173 2.02 -4.99 -9.08
CA THR A 173 1.25 -5.53 -10.20
C THR A 173 0.12 -4.59 -10.58
N ALA A 174 -0.13 -4.42 -11.90
CA ALA A 174 -1.39 -3.90 -12.41
C ALA A 174 -2.51 -4.91 -12.14
N ILE A 175 -3.72 -4.45 -11.89
CA ILE A 175 -4.92 -5.28 -11.72
C ILE A 175 -5.92 -4.88 -12.79
#